data_adfaa2a098c492eb8056f6644c5bf21d
#
_entry.id   adfaa2a098c492eb8056f6644c5bf21d
#
_cell.length_a   1.000
_cell.length_b   1.000
_cell.length_c   1.000
_cell.angle_alpha   90.00
_cell.angle_beta   90.00
_cell.angle_gamma   90.00
#
_symmetry.space_group_name_H-M   'P 1'
#
loop_
_entity.id
_entity.type
_entity.pdbx_description
1 polymer ?
#
loop_
_entity_poly.entity_id
_entity_poly.type
_entity_poly.pdbx_seq_one_letter_code
_entity_poly.pdbx_strand_id
1 'polypeptide(L)'
;MNFKKEKIKAQYIWVIDIWTYKTRVGICKILNRDVELIWYWEKRQDINDIYLQEIKNLSNVCENIKQAIEKAEIDAKRKIDNYIVNIPTSNLFFESSRINHIREKHEVEINENELYYILRDIETQALRHNYKKIKNNTGYDKNDLKLIISNISNLKSDWKITKNLIWDNPKEINISILNIFLTENKYDLKNY
;
A
#
# COMPACT_ATOMS: atom_id res chain seq x y z
N MET A 1 2.88 -44.35 -3.68
CA MET A 1 3.29 -42.93 -3.74
C MET A 1 2.73 -42.23 -2.50
N ASN A 2 3.57 -42.03 -1.47
CA ASN A 2 3.14 -41.36 -0.24
C ASN A 2 3.28 -39.85 -0.44
N PHE A 3 2.16 -39.16 -0.71
CA PHE A 3 2.11 -37.71 -0.67
C PHE A 3 2.25 -37.29 0.82
N LYS A 4 3.41 -36.79 1.20
CA LYS A 4 3.57 -36.05 2.45
C LYS A 4 2.65 -34.83 2.37
N LYS A 5 1.53 -34.84 3.10
CA LYS A 5 0.74 -33.64 3.34
C LYS A 5 1.66 -32.64 4.04
N GLU A 6 2.11 -31.61 3.34
CA GLU A 6 2.75 -30.46 3.98
C GLU A 6 1.78 -29.93 5.03
N LYS A 7 2.21 -29.95 6.30
CA LYS A 7 1.44 -29.31 7.37
C LYS A 7 1.50 -27.81 7.13
N ILE A 8 0.40 -27.24 6.67
CA ILE A 8 0.24 -25.80 6.52
C ILE A 8 0.43 -25.19 7.90
N LYS A 9 1.48 -24.37 8.03
CA LYS A 9 1.85 -23.73 9.30
C LYS A 9 1.00 -22.46 9.46
N ALA A 10 0.31 -22.31 10.58
CA ALA A 10 -0.41 -21.08 10.87
C ALA A 10 0.56 -19.89 10.96
N GLN A 11 0.23 -18.81 10.30
CA GLN A 11 0.94 -17.54 10.39
C GLN A 11 0.25 -16.65 11.43
N TYR A 12 1.02 -15.89 12.19
CA TYR A 12 0.50 -14.92 13.14
C TYR A 12 0.98 -13.53 12.77
N ILE A 13 0.08 -12.55 12.83
CA ILE A 13 0.36 -11.16 12.51
C ILE A 13 -0.22 -10.25 13.58
N TRP A 14 0.45 -9.13 13.82
CA TRP A 14 -0.12 -7.99 14.52
C TRP A 14 -0.97 -7.15 13.56
N VAL A 15 -2.14 -6.73 14.03
CA VAL A 15 -2.96 -5.71 13.37
C VAL A 15 -3.05 -4.52 14.32
N ILE A 16 -2.54 -3.38 13.87
CA ILE A 16 -2.52 -2.13 14.63
C ILE A 16 -3.41 -1.13 13.92
N ASP A 17 -4.44 -0.66 14.62
CA ASP A 17 -5.42 0.28 14.11
C ASP A 17 -5.35 1.58 14.92
N ILE A 18 -4.86 2.65 14.29
CA ILE A 18 -4.59 3.94 14.93
C ILE A 18 -5.72 4.91 14.63
N TRP A 19 -6.45 5.31 15.67
CA TRP A 19 -7.55 6.27 15.58
C TRP A 19 -7.33 7.47 16.49
N THR A 20 -8.06 8.55 16.23
CA THR A 20 -7.98 9.81 16.99
C THR A 20 -8.15 9.61 18.51
N TYR A 21 -9.06 8.72 18.91
CA TYR A 21 -9.39 8.54 20.33
C TYR A 21 -8.76 7.29 20.96
N LYS A 22 -8.32 6.35 20.16
CA LYS A 22 -7.75 5.10 20.65
C LYS A 22 -6.90 4.38 19.60
N THR A 23 -5.89 3.68 20.08
CA THR A 23 -5.15 2.68 19.32
C THR A 23 -5.67 1.30 19.70
N ARG A 24 -5.91 0.48 18.71
CA ARG A 24 -6.29 -0.92 18.85
C ARG A 24 -5.18 -1.80 18.36
N VAL A 25 -4.91 -2.88 19.08
CA VAL A 25 -3.89 -3.85 18.72
C VAL A 25 -4.51 -5.23 18.83
N GLY A 26 -4.35 -6.04 17.81
CA GLY A 26 -4.86 -7.41 17.78
C GLY A 26 -3.83 -8.38 17.25
N ILE A 27 -3.93 -9.64 17.66
CA ILE A 27 -3.19 -10.76 17.10
C ILE A 27 -4.16 -11.56 16.23
N CYS A 28 -3.86 -11.67 14.95
CA CYS A 28 -4.59 -12.50 14.02
C CYS A 28 -3.78 -13.75 13.66
N LYS A 29 -4.46 -14.90 13.65
CA LYS A 29 -3.94 -16.15 13.11
C LYS A 29 -4.49 -16.35 11.73
N ILE A 30 -3.61 -16.61 10.77
CA ILE A 30 -3.96 -16.91 9.39
C ILE A 30 -3.67 -18.38 9.14
N LEU A 31 -4.69 -19.12 8.75
CA LEU A 31 -4.58 -20.52 8.37
C LEU A 31 -5.35 -20.75 7.07
N ASN A 32 -4.66 -21.15 6.02
CA ASN A 32 -5.19 -21.22 4.66
C ASN A 32 -5.63 -19.85 4.15
N ARG A 33 -6.92 -19.54 4.18
CA ARG A 33 -7.51 -18.23 3.84
C ARG A 33 -8.39 -17.69 4.96
N ASP A 34 -8.42 -18.39 6.08
CA ASP A 34 -9.21 -17.99 7.24
C ASP A 34 -8.38 -17.11 8.15
N VAL A 35 -8.98 -16.06 8.67
CA VAL A 35 -8.39 -15.12 9.62
C VAL A 35 -9.17 -15.18 10.91
N GLU A 36 -8.48 -15.51 11.99
CA GLU A 36 -9.06 -15.61 13.34
C GLU A 36 -8.40 -14.55 14.23
N LEU A 37 -9.20 -13.66 14.86
CA LEU A 37 -8.71 -12.73 15.88
C LEU A 37 -8.56 -13.51 17.18
N ILE A 38 -7.31 -13.72 17.62
CA ILE A 38 -7.01 -14.49 18.82
C ILE A 38 -7.00 -13.63 20.05
N TRP A 39 -6.49 -12.43 19.91
CA TRP A 39 -6.29 -11.53 21.02
C TRP A 39 -6.53 -10.10 20.59
N TYR A 40 -7.05 -9.26 21.47
CA TYR A 40 -7.40 -7.87 21.20
C TYR A 40 -7.15 -7.02 22.44
N TRP A 41 -6.60 -5.83 22.21
CA TRP A 41 -6.43 -4.83 23.23
C TRP A 41 -6.57 -3.44 22.66
N GLU A 42 -7.04 -2.48 23.49
CA GLU A 42 -7.14 -1.09 23.07
C GLU A 42 -6.61 -0.15 24.15
N LYS A 43 -6.03 0.95 23.73
CA LYS A 43 -5.62 2.04 24.60
C LYS A 43 -6.18 3.35 24.11
N ARG A 44 -6.69 4.14 25.03
CA ARG A 44 -7.15 5.48 24.74
C ARG A 44 -5.96 6.38 24.42
N GLN A 45 -6.07 7.17 23.36
CA GLN A 45 -5.10 8.21 22.99
C GLN A 45 -5.40 9.50 23.75
N ASP A 46 -4.38 10.31 23.99
CA ASP A 46 -4.59 11.69 24.40
C ASP A 46 -5.19 12.48 23.23
N ILE A 47 -6.11 13.41 23.55
CA ILE A 47 -6.79 14.21 22.52
C ILE A 47 -5.84 15.07 21.69
N ASN A 48 -4.65 15.35 22.23
CA ASN A 48 -3.61 16.12 21.56
C ASN A 48 -2.64 15.26 20.73
N ASP A 49 -2.71 13.94 20.84
CA ASP A 49 -1.79 13.05 20.11
C ASP A 49 -2.19 12.92 18.64
N ILE A 50 -3.49 12.87 18.37
CA ILE A 50 -4.04 12.76 17.01
C ILE A 50 -5.23 13.74 16.88
N TYR A 51 -5.11 14.69 15.97
CA TYR A 51 -6.16 15.67 15.69
C TYR A 51 -6.49 15.67 14.19
N LEU A 52 -7.77 15.59 13.83
CA LEU A 52 -8.25 15.53 12.44
C LEU A 52 -7.52 14.47 11.60
N GLN A 53 -7.32 13.27 12.15
CA GLN A 53 -6.57 12.16 11.53
C GLN A 53 -5.09 12.48 11.25
N GLU A 54 -4.55 13.54 11.81
CA GLU A 54 -3.14 13.88 11.75
C GLU A 54 -2.47 13.57 13.08
N ILE A 55 -1.37 12.81 13.03
CA ILE A 55 -0.57 12.51 14.22
C ILE A 55 0.21 13.78 14.60
N LYS A 56 -0.12 14.37 15.75
CA LYS A 56 0.54 15.58 16.27
C LYS A 56 1.68 15.23 17.22
N ASN A 57 1.60 14.12 17.91
CA ASN A 57 2.61 13.64 18.83
C ASN A 57 2.95 12.18 18.54
N LEU A 58 3.86 11.98 17.57
CA LEU A 58 4.27 10.66 17.14
C LEU A 58 4.90 9.85 18.28
N SER A 59 5.68 10.50 19.15
CA SER A 59 6.35 9.82 20.27
C SER A 59 5.34 9.16 21.21
N ASN A 60 4.30 9.88 21.63
CA ASN A 60 3.25 9.35 22.48
C ASN A 60 2.45 8.24 21.80
N VAL A 61 2.13 8.40 20.53
CA VAL A 61 1.41 7.37 19.76
C VAL A 61 2.24 6.10 19.68
N CYS A 62 3.54 6.21 19.37
CA CYS A 62 4.45 5.05 19.33
C CYS A 62 4.59 4.38 20.68
N GLU A 63 4.70 5.16 21.77
CA GLU A 63 4.78 4.60 23.14
C GLU A 63 3.48 3.88 23.52
N ASN A 64 2.33 4.43 23.15
CA ASN A 64 1.03 3.77 23.36
C ASN A 64 0.93 2.44 22.62
N ILE A 65 1.40 2.39 21.36
CA ILE A 65 1.44 1.16 20.56
C ILE A 65 2.38 0.14 21.20
N LYS A 66 3.59 0.57 21.56
CA LYS A 66 4.59 -0.30 22.20
C LYS A 66 4.06 -0.94 23.49
N GLN A 67 3.48 -0.15 24.40
CA GLN A 67 2.87 -0.65 25.62
C GLN A 67 1.72 -1.63 25.35
N ALA A 68 0.95 -1.39 24.28
CA ALA A 68 -0.11 -2.29 23.87
C ALA A 68 0.44 -3.64 23.40
N ILE A 69 1.48 -3.60 22.55
CA ILE A 69 2.15 -4.81 22.03
C ILE A 69 2.78 -5.60 23.17
N GLU A 70 3.52 -4.95 24.07
CA GLU A 70 4.17 -5.61 25.21
C GLU A 70 3.17 -6.35 26.09
N LYS A 71 2.03 -5.72 26.41
CA LYS A 71 0.96 -6.41 27.18
C LYS A 71 0.39 -7.60 26.43
N ALA A 72 0.15 -7.42 25.14
CA ALA A 72 -0.37 -8.48 24.31
C ALA A 72 0.58 -9.67 24.17
N GLU A 73 1.88 -9.41 24.04
CA GLU A 73 2.89 -10.48 24.00
C GLU A 73 2.96 -11.28 25.28
N ILE A 74 2.83 -10.60 26.43
CA ILE A 74 2.77 -11.25 27.75
C ILE A 74 1.53 -12.16 27.83
N ASP A 75 0.36 -11.63 27.51
CA ASP A 75 -0.90 -12.37 27.61
C ASP A 75 -0.98 -13.53 26.62
N ALA A 76 -0.52 -13.30 25.38
CA ALA A 76 -0.48 -14.32 24.34
C ALA A 76 0.68 -15.31 24.49
N LYS A 77 1.65 -15.05 25.39
CA LYS A 77 2.90 -15.81 25.57
C LYS A 77 3.63 -16.05 24.25
N ARG A 78 3.68 -15.02 23.39
CA ARG A 78 4.18 -15.15 22.04
C ARG A 78 4.75 -13.82 21.52
N LYS A 79 5.88 -13.91 20.82
CA LYS A 79 6.44 -12.80 20.05
C LYS A 79 6.04 -12.94 18.57
N ILE A 80 5.73 -11.84 17.91
CA ILE A 80 5.28 -11.79 16.52
C ILE A 80 6.01 -10.66 15.82
N ASP A 81 6.68 -10.97 14.70
CA ASP A 81 7.53 -10.03 13.99
C ASP A 81 6.85 -9.37 12.76
N ASN A 82 5.64 -9.83 12.43
CA ASN A 82 4.90 -9.32 11.28
C ASN A 82 3.78 -8.38 11.72
N TYR A 83 3.70 -7.20 11.08
CA TYR A 83 2.75 -6.14 11.43
C TYR A 83 1.96 -5.69 10.20
N ILE A 84 0.67 -5.42 10.41
CA ILE A 84 -0.18 -4.63 9.53
C ILE A 84 -0.64 -3.41 10.32
N VAL A 85 -0.35 -2.21 9.81
CA VAL A 85 -0.70 -0.95 10.48
C VAL A 85 -1.54 -0.13 9.53
N ASN A 86 -2.67 0.42 10.01
CA ASN A 86 -3.36 1.43 9.24
C ASN A 86 -2.58 2.76 9.29
N ILE A 87 -2.64 3.51 8.20
CA ILE A 87 -2.05 4.85 8.12
C ILE A 87 -3.21 5.85 8.05
N PRO A 88 -3.20 6.90 8.92
CA PRO A 88 -4.18 7.98 8.80
C PRO A 88 -4.18 8.59 7.40
N THR A 89 -5.36 8.81 6.83
CA THR A 89 -5.50 9.17 5.40
C THR A 89 -5.36 10.66 5.10
N SER A 90 -5.31 11.52 6.12
CA SER A 90 -5.24 12.98 5.94
C SER A 90 -4.05 13.46 5.11
N ASN A 91 -2.95 12.70 5.12
CA ASN A 91 -1.73 13.02 4.41
C ASN A 91 -1.51 12.14 3.17
N LEU A 92 -2.51 11.35 2.78
CA LEU A 92 -2.44 10.48 1.62
C LEU A 92 -3.28 11.01 0.47
N PHE A 93 -2.69 11.07 -0.71
CA PHE A 93 -3.38 11.35 -1.97
C PHE A 93 -3.47 10.10 -2.82
N PHE A 94 -4.67 9.82 -3.29
CA PHE A 94 -4.98 8.69 -4.14
C PHE A 94 -5.34 9.23 -5.52
N GLU A 95 -4.52 8.97 -6.51
CA GLU A 95 -4.79 9.40 -7.88
C GLU A 95 -4.67 8.24 -8.85
N SER A 96 -5.63 8.17 -9.74
CA SER A 96 -5.56 7.21 -10.82
C SER A 96 -5.52 7.90 -12.17
N SER A 97 -4.76 7.34 -13.08
CA SER A 97 -4.70 7.76 -14.47
C SER A 97 -4.83 6.56 -15.40
N ARG A 98 -5.43 6.81 -16.55
CA ARG A 98 -5.48 5.86 -17.65
C ARG A 98 -4.54 6.37 -18.75
N ILE A 99 -3.58 5.54 -19.10
CA ILE A 99 -2.61 5.82 -20.14
C ILE A 99 -2.90 4.87 -21.29
N ASN A 100 -2.94 5.47 -22.49
CA ASN A 100 -3.04 4.74 -23.73
C ASN A 100 -1.68 4.77 -24.44
N HIS A 101 -1.13 3.60 -24.71
CA HIS A 101 0.12 3.42 -25.43
C HIS A 101 -0.17 2.76 -26.79
N ILE A 102 0.22 3.42 -27.88
CA ILE A 102 0.09 2.91 -29.24
C ILE A 102 1.44 2.37 -29.65
N ARG A 103 1.47 1.08 -30.05
CA ARG A 103 2.68 0.42 -30.53
C ARG A 103 2.91 0.70 -32.00
N GLU A 104 4.14 1.05 -32.36
CA GLU A 104 4.53 1.22 -33.75
C GLU A 104 4.71 -0.15 -34.46
N LYS A 105 5.26 -1.13 -33.76
CA LYS A 105 5.57 -2.48 -34.29
C LYS A 105 4.56 -3.52 -33.78
N HIS A 106 3.29 -3.29 -34.11
CA HIS A 106 2.21 -4.17 -33.65
C HIS A 106 2.09 -5.49 -34.44
N GLU A 107 2.86 -5.69 -35.53
CA GLU A 107 2.94 -6.96 -36.25
C GLU A 107 3.81 -8.00 -35.53
N VAL A 108 4.58 -7.57 -34.53
CA VAL A 108 5.51 -8.44 -33.77
C VAL A 108 5.01 -8.61 -32.34
N GLU A 109 5.14 -9.81 -31.82
CA GLU A 109 4.80 -10.11 -30.42
C GLU A 109 5.68 -9.32 -29.44
N ILE A 110 5.09 -8.92 -28.32
CA ILE A 110 5.79 -8.23 -27.24
C ILE A 110 6.74 -9.21 -26.54
N ASN A 111 8.02 -8.88 -26.52
CA ASN A 111 9.02 -9.57 -25.69
C ASN A 111 9.23 -8.84 -24.35
N GLU A 112 10.00 -9.48 -23.45
CA GLU A 112 10.24 -8.93 -22.09
C GLU A 112 10.90 -7.56 -22.10
N ASN A 113 11.85 -7.31 -23.02
CA ASN A 113 12.54 -6.02 -23.12
C ASN A 113 11.58 -4.93 -23.57
N GLU A 114 10.78 -5.18 -24.60
CA GLU A 114 9.77 -4.22 -25.07
C GLU A 114 8.75 -3.93 -23.97
N LEU A 115 8.26 -4.98 -23.29
CA LEU A 115 7.31 -4.83 -22.18
C LEU A 115 7.88 -3.92 -21.07
N TYR A 116 9.14 -4.13 -20.71
CA TYR A 116 9.79 -3.29 -19.70
C TYR A 116 9.79 -1.80 -20.11
N TYR A 117 10.11 -1.47 -21.35
CA TYR A 117 10.11 -0.08 -21.83
C TYR A 117 8.70 0.49 -21.90
N ILE A 118 7.73 -0.28 -22.36
CA ILE A 118 6.31 0.14 -22.40
C ILE A 118 5.82 0.47 -20.98
N LEU A 119 6.04 -0.42 -20.02
CA LEU A 119 5.58 -0.22 -18.65
C LEU A 119 6.26 0.98 -18.00
N ARG A 120 7.56 1.15 -18.21
CA ARG A 120 8.32 2.30 -17.68
C ARG A 120 7.83 3.64 -18.26
N ASP A 121 7.56 3.68 -19.55
CA ASP A 121 7.01 4.88 -20.20
C ASP A 121 5.63 5.22 -19.66
N ILE A 122 4.75 4.24 -19.61
CA ILE A 122 3.38 4.39 -19.08
C ILE A 122 3.40 4.84 -17.62
N GLU A 123 4.24 4.24 -16.78
CA GLU A 123 4.38 4.63 -15.37
C GLU A 123 4.87 6.08 -15.24
N THR A 124 5.85 6.48 -16.07
CA THR A 124 6.37 7.86 -16.09
C THR A 124 5.27 8.85 -16.49
N GLN A 125 4.48 8.53 -17.50
CA GLN A 125 3.36 9.37 -17.93
C GLN A 125 2.29 9.48 -16.86
N ALA A 126 1.92 8.35 -16.21
CA ALA A 126 0.96 8.31 -15.13
C ALA A 126 1.39 9.16 -13.94
N LEU A 127 2.64 9.03 -13.51
CA LEU A 127 3.20 9.85 -12.42
C LEU A 127 3.16 11.33 -12.74
N ARG A 128 3.59 11.73 -13.95
CA ARG A 128 3.56 13.12 -14.38
C ARG A 128 2.14 13.68 -14.36
N HIS A 129 1.17 12.91 -14.86
CA HIS A 129 -0.23 13.30 -14.88
C HIS A 129 -0.79 13.47 -13.46
N ASN A 130 -0.53 12.50 -12.58
CA ASN A 130 -1.04 12.48 -11.22
C ASN A 130 -0.42 13.57 -10.34
N TYR A 131 0.88 13.83 -10.47
CA TYR A 131 1.52 14.99 -9.80
C TYR A 131 0.88 16.32 -10.22
N LYS A 132 0.64 16.51 -11.52
CA LYS A 132 -0.01 17.72 -12.03
C LYS A 132 -1.42 17.88 -11.47
N LYS A 133 -2.18 16.79 -11.38
CA LYS A 133 -3.53 16.78 -10.85
C LYS A 133 -3.57 17.14 -9.37
N ILE A 134 -2.67 16.54 -8.54
CA ILE A 134 -2.55 16.88 -7.13
C ILE A 134 -2.17 18.33 -6.96
N LYS A 135 -1.16 18.82 -7.70
CA LYS A 135 -0.72 20.22 -7.64
C LYS A 135 -1.87 21.19 -7.92
N ASN A 136 -2.65 20.93 -8.95
CA ASN A 136 -3.77 21.79 -9.32
C ASN A 136 -4.88 21.82 -8.27
N ASN A 137 -5.09 20.70 -7.55
CA ASN A 137 -6.17 20.57 -6.57
C ASN A 137 -5.76 21.04 -5.16
N THR A 138 -4.48 20.92 -4.81
CA THR A 138 -4.00 21.10 -3.43
C THR A 138 -2.90 22.14 -3.26
N GLY A 139 -2.23 22.51 -4.36
CA GLY A 139 -1.04 23.38 -4.34
C GLY A 139 0.26 22.65 -4.01
N TYR A 140 0.23 21.38 -3.61
CA TYR A 140 1.48 20.62 -3.35
C TYR A 140 2.26 20.35 -4.62
N ASP A 141 3.57 20.57 -4.55
CA ASP A 141 4.49 20.24 -5.63
C ASP A 141 5.03 18.81 -5.52
N LYS A 142 5.71 18.34 -6.57
CA LYS A 142 6.35 17.03 -6.60
C LYS A 142 7.31 16.82 -5.42
N ASN A 143 7.98 17.87 -4.96
CA ASN A 143 8.93 17.83 -3.85
C ASN A 143 8.25 17.69 -2.48
N ASP A 144 6.95 17.99 -2.41
CA ASP A 144 6.14 17.86 -1.19
C ASP A 144 5.50 16.47 -1.07
N LEU A 145 5.67 15.63 -2.10
CA LEU A 145 4.98 14.36 -2.25
C LEU A 145 5.96 13.20 -2.40
N LYS A 146 5.80 12.19 -1.59
CA LYS A 146 6.51 10.92 -1.69
C LYS A 146 5.59 9.84 -2.27
N LEU A 147 5.98 9.25 -3.39
CA LEU A 147 5.28 8.09 -3.94
C LEU A 147 5.47 6.89 -3.01
N ILE A 148 4.37 6.34 -2.51
CA ILE A 148 4.36 5.15 -1.64
C ILE A 148 4.06 3.89 -2.44
N ILE A 149 3.04 3.96 -3.32
CA ILE A 149 2.57 2.83 -4.12
C ILE A 149 2.30 3.30 -5.54
N SER A 150 2.75 2.51 -6.50
CA SER A 150 2.32 2.55 -7.89
C SER A 150 1.82 1.17 -8.26
N ASN A 151 0.57 1.05 -8.65
CA ASN A 151 -0.04 -0.24 -8.94
C ASN A 151 -0.90 -0.20 -10.19
N ILE A 152 -0.74 -1.21 -11.05
CA ILE A 152 -1.60 -1.41 -12.21
C ILE A 152 -2.93 -1.98 -11.72
N SER A 153 -4.00 -1.21 -11.91
CA SER A 153 -5.36 -1.60 -11.51
C SER A 153 -6.15 -2.24 -12.65
N ASN A 154 -5.79 -1.94 -13.90
CA ASN A 154 -6.44 -2.50 -15.06
C ASN A 154 -5.47 -2.50 -16.25
N LEU A 155 -5.47 -3.59 -17.02
CA LEU A 155 -4.68 -3.76 -18.22
C LEU A 155 -5.57 -4.26 -19.35
N LYS A 156 -5.52 -3.59 -20.50
CA LYS A 156 -6.24 -3.99 -21.71
C LYS A 156 -5.30 -4.01 -22.89
N SER A 157 -5.46 -5.01 -23.72
CA SER A 157 -4.83 -5.24 -25.01
C SER A 157 -5.92 -5.17 -26.08
N ASP A 158 -5.88 -4.20 -26.98
CA ASP A 158 -6.91 -3.97 -28.01
C ASP A 158 -8.34 -4.14 -27.46
N TRP A 159 -8.67 -3.40 -26.37
CA TRP A 159 -9.98 -3.40 -25.68
C TRP A 159 -10.29 -4.64 -24.82
N LYS A 160 -9.51 -5.72 -24.92
CA LYS A 160 -9.70 -6.92 -24.11
C LYS A 160 -8.93 -6.81 -22.81
N ILE A 161 -9.58 -7.14 -21.69
CA ILE A 161 -8.90 -7.23 -20.40
C ILE A 161 -7.93 -8.41 -20.45
N THR A 162 -6.67 -8.17 -20.09
CA THR A 162 -5.62 -9.17 -20.02
C THR A 162 -4.86 -9.09 -18.71
N LYS A 163 -4.13 -10.14 -18.37
CA LYS A 163 -3.19 -10.15 -17.23
C LYS A 163 -1.74 -10.20 -17.67
N ASN A 164 -1.51 -10.43 -18.94
CA ASN A 164 -0.18 -10.56 -19.51
C ASN A 164 -0.18 -9.97 -20.93
N LEU A 165 0.91 -9.34 -21.31
CA LEU A 165 1.15 -8.79 -22.65
C LEU A 165 2.27 -9.52 -23.40
N ILE A 166 3.04 -10.38 -22.72
CA ILE A 166 4.13 -11.13 -23.35
C ILE A 166 3.50 -12.12 -24.32
N TRP A 167 4.04 -12.19 -25.52
CA TRP A 167 3.57 -13.00 -26.66
C TRP A 167 2.23 -12.53 -27.23
N ASP A 168 1.77 -11.33 -26.86
CA ASP A 168 0.63 -10.67 -27.48
C ASP A 168 1.15 -9.63 -28.49
N ASN A 169 0.33 -9.26 -29.48
CA ASN A 169 0.68 -8.28 -30.51
C ASN A 169 -0.34 -7.16 -30.65
N PRO A 170 -0.77 -6.51 -29.55
CA PRO A 170 -1.75 -5.45 -29.61
C PRO A 170 -1.21 -4.23 -30.35
N LYS A 171 -2.11 -3.53 -31.03
CA LYS A 171 -1.86 -2.20 -31.55
C LYS A 171 -1.94 -1.15 -30.45
N GLU A 172 -2.86 -1.36 -29.50
CA GLU A 172 -3.17 -0.41 -28.45
C GLU A 172 -3.16 -1.09 -27.07
N ILE A 173 -2.43 -0.49 -26.14
CA ILE A 173 -2.36 -0.95 -24.75
C ILE A 173 -2.93 0.14 -23.85
N ASN A 174 -3.99 -0.18 -23.13
CA ASN A 174 -4.61 0.72 -22.16
C ASN A 174 -4.31 0.22 -20.75
N ILE A 175 -3.62 1.06 -19.96
CA ILE A 175 -3.28 0.74 -18.56
C ILE A 175 -3.86 1.80 -17.64
N SER A 176 -4.56 1.34 -16.60
CA SER A 176 -4.96 2.19 -15.48
C SER A 176 -4.00 1.97 -14.32
N ILE A 177 -3.39 3.07 -13.84
CA ILE A 177 -2.43 3.04 -12.73
C ILE A 177 -3.01 3.84 -11.57
N LEU A 178 -3.00 3.22 -10.38
CA LEU A 178 -3.26 3.86 -9.11
C LEU A 178 -1.94 4.24 -8.46
N ASN A 179 -1.76 5.51 -8.16
CA ASN A 179 -0.65 6.01 -7.38
C ASN A 179 -1.15 6.50 -6.02
N ILE A 180 -0.42 6.15 -4.98
CA ILE A 180 -0.64 6.67 -3.62
C ILE A 180 0.58 7.48 -3.22
N PHE A 181 0.34 8.71 -2.83
CA PHE A 181 1.37 9.65 -2.40
C PHE A 181 1.14 10.02 -0.94
N LEU A 182 2.24 10.21 -0.22
CA LEU A 182 2.26 10.79 1.11
C LEU A 182 2.79 12.22 0.99
N THR A 183 2.15 13.18 1.66
CA THR A 183 2.76 14.49 1.83
C THR A 183 3.93 14.36 2.81
N GLU A 184 5.10 14.80 2.40
CA GLU A 184 6.18 15.09 3.32
C GLU A 184 5.85 16.41 4.05
N ASN A 185 4.81 16.38 4.88
CA ASN A 185 4.68 17.45 5.84
C ASN A 185 5.92 17.45 6.70
N LYS A 186 6.45 18.64 6.99
CA LYS A 186 7.67 19.02 7.71
C LYS A 186 7.95 18.32 9.06
N TYR A 187 7.31 17.21 9.32
CA TYR A 187 7.65 16.31 10.41
C TYR A 187 8.70 15.36 9.86
N ASP A 188 9.94 15.68 10.14
CA ASP A 188 11.11 14.87 9.84
C ASP A 188 10.89 13.41 10.22
N LEU A 189 10.41 12.59 9.27
CA LEU A 189 10.54 11.14 9.36
C LEU A 189 12.02 10.68 9.33
N LYS A 190 12.95 11.65 9.29
CA LYS A 190 14.40 11.40 9.31
C LYS A 190 14.97 11.13 10.70
N ASN A 191 14.20 11.30 11.75
CA ASN A 191 14.66 11.15 13.14
C ASN A 191 14.09 9.93 13.88
N TYR A 192 13.57 8.95 13.15
CA TYR A 192 13.06 7.70 13.76
C TYR A 192 13.57 6.45 13.07
#